data_1f3ff019074a51863bb496e3e7d410fb
#
_entry.id   1f3ff019074a51863bb496e3e7d410fb
#
_cell.length_a   1.000
_cell.length_b   1.000
_cell.length_c   1.000
_cell.angle_alpha   90.00
_cell.angle_beta   90.00
_cell.angle_gamma   90.00
#
_symmetry.space_group_name_H-M   'P 1'
#
loop_
_entity.id
_entity.type
_entity.pdbx_description
1 polymer ?
#
loop_
_entity_poly.entity_id
_entity_poly.type
_entity_poly.pdbx_seq_one_letter_code
_entity_poly.pdbx_strand_id
1 'polypeptide(L)'
;ETVAVIIVGVGAAFFFLKPGERPPQQPPEQPPPQQPPQQQPSQQPPQQQPPQQQPKITIYVISRHPTDILILARKEFLKSDLAKQYNIGDVKTIVIPESLFEKYIESGRADIAWGGGPTLFDRLYTKGLLQPITLDITLKAIEQIPDDILGSPLKRKDEQGHIYWVAAAISGFGYTVNHDRLRDYNLSVPKTWRDLASPELGRPLVELGEKALGIADPTASTSNTRIYQIILQRYGWEEGWRILTLMAANAEVYPGSGDVRDAVIRGEIAVGITIDFYGYTAQRVNPACEYIMLPGDTIVNGDPIALVKGSKHPEAAQAFIAWVLTEGQKIWLNEEINRLPANPKVFETPEGQERRDLYEAYQTAVRTKGMPFNDTLALLYQQVMQWYFKATLIDLNDHLKDAWKVILSKYFAGELSDEELEMYMKKLGALLEFEDPATGEKVLFTQEYAIKINEKFTSD
;
A
#
# COMPACT_ATOMS: atom_id res chain seq x y z
N GLU A 1 -6.51 -4.09 40.83
CA GLU A 1 -6.46 -2.59 40.86
C GLU A 1 -7.34 -2.05 39.74
N THR A 2 -8.35 -1.29 40.16
CA THR A 2 -9.48 -0.85 39.34
C THR A 2 -9.11 0.42 38.58
N VAL A 3 -9.22 0.43 37.24
CA VAL A 3 -9.10 1.64 36.43
C VAL A 3 -10.49 2.24 36.25
N ALA A 4 -10.68 3.44 36.79
CA ALA A 4 -11.91 4.19 36.68
C ALA A 4 -12.00 4.88 35.30
N VAL A 5 -13.08 4.63 34.58
CA VAL A 5 -13.46 5.37 33.36
C VAL A 5 -14.30 6.57 33.76
N ILE A 6 -13.82 7.76 33.46
CA ILE A 6 -14.58 9.01 33.66
C ILE A 6 -15.44 9.24 32.40
N ILE A 7 -16.76 9.12 32.56
CA ILE A 7 -17.75 9.53 31.57
C ILE A 7 -18.17 10.98 31.90
N VAL A 8 -17.84 11.92 31.02
CA VAL A 8 -18.37 13.27 31.07
C VAL A 8 -19.72 13.31 30.36
N GLY A 9 -20.78 13.36 31.16
CA GLY A 9 -22.15 13.51 30.65
C GLY A 9 -22.45 14.99 30.35
N VAL A 10 -22.89 15.26 29.13
CA VAL A 10 -23.48 16.54 28.73
C VAL A 10 -24.98 16.48 29.09
N GLY A 11 -25.37 17.24 30.09
CA GLY A 11 -26.76 17.35 30.52
C GLY A 11 -27.59 18.19 29.57
N ALA A 12 -28.62 17.59 28.97
CA ALA A 12 -29.69 18.32 28.27
C ALA A 12 -30.74 18.71 29.30
N ALA A 13 -30.98 20.01 29.48
CA ALA A 13 -32.04 20.54 30.29
C ALA A 13 -33.38 20.49 29.52
N PHE A 14 -34.30 19.64 29.97
CA PHE A 14 -35.69 19.66 29.51
C PHE A 14 -36.49 20.67 30.33
N PHE A 15 -37.00 21.71 29.70
CA PHE A 15 -38.02 22.57 30.28
C PHE A 15 -39.41 21.92 30.10
N PHE A 16 -40.05 21.56 31.23
CA PHE A 16 -41.45 21.17 31.26
C PHE A 16 -42.34 22.41 31.25
N LEU A 17 -43.16 22.58 30.20
CA LEU A 17 -44.24 23.54 30.16
C LEU A 17 -45.51 22.90 30.79
N LYS A 18 -46.09 23.56 31.78
CA LYS A 18 -47.41 23.21 32.35
C LYS A 18 -48.50 23.66 31.39
N PRO A 19 -49.57 22.89 31.23
CA PRO A 19 -50.72 23.29 30.42
C PRO A 19 -51.67 24.22 31.19
N GLY A 20 -51.98 25.35 30.56
CA GLY A 20 -53.18 26.10 30.92
C GLY A 20 -52.97 27.53 31.39
N GLU A 21 -52.50 28.44 30.53
CA GLU A 21 -52.80 29.86 30.66
C GLU A 21 -52.94 30.49 29.26
N ARG A 22 -54.07 31.16 29.00
CA ARG A 22 -54.30 31.90 27.75
C ARG A 22 -53.60 33.26 27.85
N PRO A 23 -52.98 33.76 26.79
CA PRO A 23 -52.41 35.10 26.76
C PRO A 23 -53.55 36.17 26.70
N PRO A 24 -53.35 37.37 27.30
CA PRO A 24 -54.28 38.44 27.29
C PRO A 24 -54.45 39.06 25.90
N GLN A 25 -55.72 39.44 25.57
CA GLN A 25 -56.06 40.13 24.32
C GLN A 25 -55.53 41.57 24.33
N GLN A 26 -54.91 41.98 23.25
CA GLN A 26 -54.47 43.37 23.01
C GLN A 26 -55.72 44.22 22.57
N PRO A 27 -55.75 45.52 22.96
CA PRO A 27 -56.77 46.45 22.48
C PRO A 27 -56.58 46.80 21.00
N PRO A 28 -57.63 47.25 20.31
CA PRO A 28 -57.65 47.56 18.87
C PRO A 28 -56.75 48.75 18.55
N GLU A 29 -55.90 48.61 17.55
CA GLU A 29 -55.05 49.67 16.99
C GLU A 29 -55.87 50.70 16.22
N GLN A 30 -55.57 51.98 16.44
CA GLN A 30 -56.08 53.11 15.66
C GLN A 30 -55.32 53.18 14.29
N PRO A 31 -56.06 53.63 13.22
CA PRO A 31 -55.40 53.75 11.89
C PRO A 31 -54.38 54.89 11.87
N PRO A 32 -53.22 54.69 11.20
CA PRO A 32 -52.18 55.69 11.13
C PRO A 32 -52.55 56.88 10.23
N PRO A 33 -51.96 58.07 10.52
CA PRO A 33 -52.18 59.28 9.71
C PRO A 33 -51.53 59.16 8.31
N GLN A 34 -52.25 59.69 7.30
CA GLN A 34 -51.76 59.72 5.90
C GLN A 34 -50.50 60.60 5.78
N GLN A 35 -49.44 60.05 5.27
CA GLN A 35 -48.24 60.77 4.89
C GLN A 35 -48.39 61.44 3.52
N PRO A 36 -47.70 62.60 3.29
CA PRO A 36 -47.72 63.25 1.98
C PRO A 36 -46.89 62.45 0.92
N PRO A 37 -47.15 62.70 -0.38
CA PRO A 37 -46.55 61.90 -1.44
C PRO A 37 -45.03 62.04 -1.48
N GLN A 38 -44.34 60.90 -1.28
CA GLN A 38 -42.89 60.81 -1.45
C GLN A 38 -42.51 60.81 -2.93
N GLN A 39 -41.59 61.66 -3.29
CA GLN A 39 -40.94 61.69 -4.59
C GLN A 39 -40.19 60.33 -4.84
N GLN A 40 -40.41 59.76 -6.01
CA GLN A 40 -39.70 58.55 -6.44
C GLN A 40 -38.18 58.78 -6.42
N PRO A 41 -37.39 57.93 -5.78
CA PRO A 41 -35.94 57.94 -5.92
C PRO A 41 -35.56 57.51 -7.33
N SER A 42 -34.71 58.29 -7.99
CA SER A 42 -34.03 57.93 -9.23
C SER A 42 -33.43 56.53 -9.17
N GLN A 43 -33.76 55.68 -10.15
CA GLN A 43 -33.18 54.36 -10.29
C GLN A 43 -31.64 54.48 -10.44
N GLN A 44 -30.92 54.07 -9.41
CA GLN A 44 -29.49 53.80 -9.56
C GLN A 44 -29.33 52.58 -10.46
N PRO A 45 -28.30 52.59 -11.37
CA PRO A 45 -28.00 51.43 -12.20
C PRO A 45 -27.71 50.22 -11.33
N PRO A 46 -28.07 49.02 -11.76
CA PRO A 46 -27.82 47.81 -10.96
C PRO A 46 -26.33 47.70 -10.67
N GLN A 47 -25.95 47.75 -9.39
CA GLN A 47 -24.61 47.40 -8.97
C GLN A 47 -24.39 45.95 -9.38
N GLN A 48 -23.45 45.71 -10.28
CA GLN A 48 -22.96 44.40 -10.59
C GLN A 48 -22.39 43.81 -9.31
N GLN A 49 -23.08 42.82 -8.76
CA GLN A 49 -22.52 42.01 -7.68
C GLN A 49 -21.17 41.44 -8.17
N PRO A 50 -20.12 41.51 -7.37
CA PRO A 50 -18.87 40.84 -7.72
C PRO A 50 -19.16 39.38 -8.01
N PRO A 51 -18.53 38.77 -9.02
CA PRO A 51 -18.79 37.38 -9.37
C PRO A 51 -18.60 36.53 -8.11
N GLN A 52 -19.65 35.83 -7.70
CA GLN A 52 -19.58 34.88 -6.61
C GLN A 52 -18.55 33.83 -7.01
N GLN A 53 -17.39 33.84 -6.35
CA GLN A 53 -16.40 32.80 -6.50
C GLN A 53 -17.05 31.46 -6.13
N GLN A 54 -17.13 30.56 -7.09
CA GLN A 54 -17.61 29.21 -6.79
C GLN A 54 -16.78 28.59 -5.67
N PRO A 55 -17.41 27.86 -4.72
CA PRO A 55 -16.67 27.23 -3.63
C PRO A 55 -15.62 26.27 -4.22
N LYS A 56 -14.41 26.32 -3.66
CA LYS A 56 -13.31 25.47 -4.10
C LYS A 56 -13.63 23.99 -3.82
N ILE A 57 -13.26 23.13 -4.77
CA ILE A 57 -13.46 21.69 -4.69
C ILE A 57 -12.42 21.07 -3.75
N THR A 58 -12.85 20.12 -2.93
CA THR A 58 -11.97 19.20 -2.18
C THR A 58 -12.13 17.81 -2.76
N ILE A 59 -11.01 17.19 -3.16
CA ILE A 59 -10.97 15.78 -3.59
C ILE A 59 -10.43 14.89 -2.48
N TYR A 60 -10.92 13.65 -2.44
CA TYR A 60 -10.61 12.67 -1.40
C TYR A 60 -9.86 11.48 -2.00
N VAL A 61 -8.68 11.19 -1.47
CA VAL A 61 -7.79 10.12 -1.94
C VAL A 61 -7.59 9.09 -0.84
N ILE A 62 -7.97 7.85 -1.10
CA ILE A 62 -7.62 6.70 -0.27
C ILE A 62 -6.33 6.07 -0.78
N SER A 63 -5.44 5.66 0.11
CA SER A 63 -4.11 5.26 -0.29
C SER A 63 -3.47 4.20 0.59
N ARG A 64 -2.48 3.50 0.00
CA ARG A 64 -1.50 2.67 0.71
C ARG A 64 -0.11 3.32 0.77
N HIS A 65 0.06 4.49 0.15
CA HIS A 65 1.33 5.21 0.23
C HIS A 65 1.62 5.69 1.65
N PRO A 66 2.91 5.74 2.03
CA PRO A 66 3.36 6.48 3.22
C PRO A 66 2.83 7.92 3.23
N THR A 67 2.57 8.42 4.43
CA THR A 67 1.93 9.74 4.62
C THR A 67 2.77 10.90 4.08
N ASP A 68 4.10 10.80 4.13
CA ASP A 68 5.05 11.79 3.59
C ASP A 68 4.88 12.00 2.08
N ILE A 69 4.69 10.92 1.31
CA ILE A 69 4.39 10.96 -0.13
C ILE A 69 3.10 11.74 -0.38
N LEU A 70 2.06 11.45 0.38
CA LEU A 70 0.75 12.08 0.23
C LEU A 70 0.76 13.57 0.60
N ILE A 71 1.50 13.93 1.64
CA ILE A 71 1.70 15.33 2.07
C ILE A 71 2.44 16.10 0.98
N LEU A 72 3.51 15.53 0.44
CA LEU A 72 4.28 16.16 -0.63
C LEU A 72 3.43 16.32 -1.90
N ALA A 73 2.73 15.27 -2.33
CA ALA A 73 1.84 15.32 -3.49
C ALA A 73 0.76 16.39 -3.35
N ARG A 74 0.07 16.46 -2.21
CA ARG A 74 -0.91 17.49 -1.90
C ARG A 74 -0.31 18.90 -2.00
N LYS A 75 0.83 19.10 -1.37
CA LYS A 75 1.53 20.39 -1.35
C LYS A 75 1.91 20.87 -2.74
N GLU A 76 2.49 20.00 -3.56
CA GLU A 76 2.94 20.37 -4.90
C GLU A 76 1.77 20.48 -5.89
N PHE A 77 0.79 19.60 -5.82
CA PHE A 77 -0.40 19.68 -6.67
C PHE A 77 -1.17 20.99 -6.47
N LEU A 78 -1.39 21.44 -5.25
CA LEU A 78 -2.15 22.67 -4.98
C LEU A 78 -1.48 23.95 -5.52
N LYS A 79 -0.20 23.89 -5.86
CA LYS A 79 0.52 24.98 -6.57
C LYS A 79 0.35 24.94 -8.08
N SER A 80 -0.03 23.78 -8.63
CA SER A 80 -0.09 23.52 -10.06
C SER A 80 -1.17 24.34 -10.76
N ASP A 81 -1.00 24.53 -12.07
CA ASP A 81 -2.01 25.18 -12.90
C ASP A 81 -3.27 24.32 -13.05
N LEU A 82 -3.15 22.99 -13.01
CA LEU A 82 -4.29 22.08 -13.00
C LEU A 82 -5.18 22.27 -11.78
N ALA A 83 -4.61 22.43 -10.59
CA ALA A 83 -5.41 22.72 -9.39
C ALA A 83 -6.21 24.01 -9.52
N LYS A 84 -5.61 25.06 -10.11
CA LYS A 84 -6.27 26.35 -10.36
C LYS A 84 -7.36 26.22 -11.44
N GLN A 85 -7.04 25.57 -12.55
CA GLN A 85 -7.95 25.39 -13.70
C GLN A 85 -9.22 24.64 -13.33
N TYR A 86 -9.11 23.62 -12.47
CA TYR A 86 -10.25 22.81 -12.01
C TYR A 86 -10.82 23.27 -10.65
N ASN A 87 -10.46 24.50 -10.21
CA ASN A 87 -10.95 25.10 -8.96
C ASN A 87 -10.78 24.21 -7.73
N ILE A 88 -9.66 23.48 -7.66
CA ILE A 88 -9.37 22.56 -6.54
C ILE A 88 -8.67 23.35 -5.44
N GLY A 89 -9.29 23.34 -4.26
CA GLY A 89 -8.78 24.06 -3.09
C GLY A 89 -8.10 23.16 -2.07
N ASP A 90 -8.40 21.86 -2.08
CA ASP A 90 -7.76 20.90 -1.18
C ASP A 90 -7.77 19.48 -1.74
N VAL A 91 -6.81 18.68 -1.24
CA VAL A 91 -6.71 17.21 -1.47
C VAL A 91 -6.61 16.56 -0.11
N LYS A 92 -7.66 15.89 0.32
CA LYS A 92 -7.66 15.13 1.56
C LYS A 92 -7.25 13.69 1.30
N THR A 93 -6.21 13.27 1.97
CA THR A 93 -5.62 11.93 1.82
C THR A 93 -5.80 11.13 3.10
N ILE A 94 -6.04 9.83 2.98
CA ILE A 94 -6.11 8.90 4.10
C ILE A 94 -5.42 7.59 3.74
N VAL A 95 -4.56 7.12 4.64
CA VAL A 95 -3.94 5.79 4.53
C VAL A 95 -4.83 4.79 5.24
N ILE A 96 -5.30 3.78 4.51
CA ILE A 96 -6.18 2.74 5.04
C ILE A 96 -5.68 1.34 4.62
N PRO A 97 -5.99 0.28 5.40
CA PRO A 97 -5.75 -1.09 4.97
C PRO A 97 -6.49 -1.43 3.67
N GLU A 98 -5.94 -2.35 2.87
CA GLU A 98 -6.58 -2.81 1.62
C GLU A 98 -8.02 -3.29 1.83
N SER A 99 -8.30 -3.96 2.93
CA SER A 99 -9.61 -4.48 3.29
C SER A 99 -10.69 -3.41 3.45
N LEU A 100 -10.31 -2.14 3.62
CA LEU A 100 -11.24 -1.02 3.78
C LEU A 100 -11.50 -0.24 2.48
N PHE A 101 -10.76 -0.48 1.40
CA PHE A 101 -10.91 0.27 0.15
C PHE A 101 -12.32 0.17 -0.40
N GLU A 102 -12.86 -1.03 -0.51
CA GLU A 102 -14.22 -1.27 -1.02
C GLU A 102 -15.27 -0.49 -0.22
N LYS A 103 -15.24 -0.63 1.11
CA LYS A 103 -16.16 0.05 2.01
C LYS A 103 -16.08 1.59 1.91
N TYR A 104 -14.87 2.14 1.74
CA TYR A 104 -14.70 3.59 1.56
C TYR A 104 -15.27 4.06 0.23
N ILE A 105 -15.07 3.30 -0.85
CA ILE A 105 -15.61 3.63 -2.18
C ILE A 105 -17.14 3.54 -2.16
N GLU A 106 -17.71 2.44 -1.68
CA GLU A 106 -19.16 2.21 -1.62
C GLU A 106 -19.88 3.24 -0.76
N SER A 107 -19.22 3.75 0.28
CA SER A 107 -19.78 4.81 1.13
C SER A 107 -19.66 6.23 0.54
N GLY A 108 -19.10 6.38 -0.69
CA GLY A 108 -18.92 7.68 -1.36
C GLY A 108 -17.95 8.62 -0.64
N ARG A 109 -16.94 8.05 0.07
CA ARG A 109 -15.93 8.80 0.83
C ARG A 109 -14.60 8.93 0.11
N ALA A 110 -14.52 8.52 -1.15
CA ALA A 110 -13.33 8.62 -1.97
C ALA A 110 -13.68 9.10 -3.38
N ASP A 111 -12.76 9.84 -3.99
CA ASP A 111 -12.76 10.21 -5.40
C ASP A 111 -11.69 9.41 -6.16
N ILE A 112 -10.58 9.12 -5.50
CA ILE A 112 -9.40 8.47 -6.06
C ILE A 112 -8.92 7.36 -5.13
N ALA A 113 -8.51 6.24 -5.71
CA ALA A 113 -7.67 5.22 -5.07
C ALA A 113 -6.24 5.36 -5.63
N TRP A 114 -5.21 5.34 -4.76
CA TRP A 114 -3.82 5.53 -5.16
C TRP A 114 -2.85 4.68 -4.35
N GLY A 115 -2.11 3.80 -5.03
CA GLY A 115 -1.15 2.89 -4.41
C GLY A 115 -1.77 1.65 -3.75
N GLY A 116 -0.98 0.60 -3.63
CA GLY A 116 -1.39 -0.69 -3.08
C GLY A 116 -1.24 -1.86 -4.07
N GLY A 117 -0.71 -1.56 -5.27
CA GLY A 117 -0.37 -2.57 -6.28
C GLY A 117 -1.53 -3.05 -7.15
N PRO A 118 -1.21 -3.73 -8.26
CA PRO A 118 -2.20 -4.10 -9.29
C PRO A 118 -3.26 -5.08 -8.79
N THR A 119 -2.92 -5.99 -7.89
CA THR A 119 -3.86 -7.00 -7.37
C THR A 119 -5.05 -6.37 -6.67
N LEU A 120 -4.82 -5.34 -5.84
CA LEU A 120 -5.89 -4.56 -5.20
C LEU A 120 -6.76 -3.88 -6.26
N PHE A 121 -6.14 -3.21 -7.23
CA PHE A 121 -6.89 -2.45 -8.25
C PHE A 121 -7.64 -3.34 -9.23
N ASP A 122 -7.14 -4.53 -9.55
CA ASP A 122 -7.87 -5.53 -10.33
C ASP A 122 -9.09 -6.07 -9.59
N ARG A 123 -8.98 -6.25 -8.27
CA ARG A 123 -10.13 -6.60 -7.42
C ARG A 123 -11.19 -5.49 -7.45
N LEU A 124 -10.79 -4.23 -7.30
CA LEU A 124 -11.70 -3.10 -7.38
C LEU A 124 -12.36 -3.00 -8.76
N TYR A 125 -11.60 -3.23 -9.84
CA TYR A 125 -12.11 -3.27 -11.20
C TYR A 125 -13.15 -4.38 -11.40
N THR A 126 -12.82 -5.61 -10.99
CA THR A 126 -13.70 -6.78 -11.12
C THR A 126 -15.01 -6.59 -10.35
N LYS A 127 -14.97 -5.92 -9.20
CA LYS A 127 -16.16 -5.58 -8.41
C LYS A 127 -16.93 -4.36 -8.95
N GLY A 128 -16.50 -3.75 -10.05
CA GLY A 128 -17.15 -2.57 -10.63
C GLY A 128 -17.07 -1.32 -9.76
N LEU A 129 -16.00 -1.20 -8.96
CA LEU A 129 -15.77 -0.07 -8.04
C LEU A 129 -14.88 1.02 -8.64
N LEU A 130 -14.41 0.85 -9.86
CA LEU A 130 -13.66 1.86 -10.61
C LEU A 130 -14.52 2.44 -11.75
N GLN A 131 -14.19 3.66 -12.17
CA GLN A 131 -14.78 4.32 -13.34
C GLN A 131 -13.73 4.46 -14.46
N PRO A 132 -14.16 4.44 -15.74
CA PRO A 132 -13.26 4.73 -16.83
C PRO A 132 -12.79 6.19 -16.78
N ILE A 133 -11.54 6.40 -17.15
CA ILE A 133 -10.96 7.73 -17.31
C ILE A 133 -11.41 8.28 -18.67
N THR A 134 -11.95 9.48 -18.67
CA THR A 134 -12.58 10.11 -19.84
C THR A 134 -12.09 11.53 -20.14
N LEU A 135 -11.42 12.18 -19.21
CA LEU A 135 -10.95 13.55 -19.37
C LEU A 135 -9.76 13.60 -20.32
N ASP A 136 -9.84 14.40 -21.39
CA ASP A 136 -8.82 14.47 -22.45
C ASP A 136 -7.40 14.71 -21.93
N ILE A 137 -7.24 15.63 -20.97
CA ILE A 137 -5.92 15.93 -20.41
C ILE A 137 -5.33 14.72 -19.68
N THR A 138 -6.18 13.93 -19.03
CA THR A 138 -5.77 12.72 -18.31
C THR A 138 -5.44 11.60 -19.29
N LEU A 139 -6.22 11.43 -20.34
CA LEU A 139 -5.93 10.47 -21.41
C LEU A 139 -4.59 10.78 -22.09
N LYS A 140 -4.30 12.06 -22.38
CA LYS A 140 -3.00 12.49 -22.92
C LYS A 140 -1.84 12.23 -21.95
N ALA A 141 -2.06 12.38 -20.65
CA ALA A 141 -1.06 12.02 -19.65
C ALA A 141 -0.79 10.50 -19.63
N ILE A 142 -1.85 9.69 -19.75
CA ILE A 142 -1.77 8.22 -19.80
C ILE A 142 -1.02 7.72 -21.04
N GLU A 143 -1.10 8.40 -22.18
CA GLU A 143 -0.34 8.07 -23.39
C GLU A 143 1.18 8.10 -23.16
N GLN A 144 1.67 8.86 -22.19
CA GLN A 144 3.08 8.94 -21.83
C GLN A 144 3.57 7.77 -20.97
N ILE A 145 2.66 6.97 -20.43
CA ILE A 145 2.98 5.77 -19.64
C ILE A 145 3.04 4.58 -20.61
N PRO A 146 4.06 3.73 -20.56
CA PRO A 146 4.09 2.49 -21.33
C PRO A 146 2.87 1.59 -21.01
N ASP A 147 2.48 0.71 -21.94
CA ASP A 147 1.38 -0.21 -21.70
C ASP A 147 1.76 -1.35 -20.75
N ASP A 148 3.03 -1.75 -20.81
CA ASP A 148 3.59 -2.81 -19.94
C ASP A 148 5.09 -2.59 -19.70
N ILE A 149 5.61 -3.31 -18.71
CA ILE A 149 7.05 -3.52 -18.51
C ILE A 149 7.29 -5.02 -18.50
N LEU A 150 7.93 -5.53 -19.56
CA LEU A 150 8.29 -6.94 -19.72
C LEU A 150 7.10 -7.90 -19.48
N GLY A 151 5.91 -7.50 -19.95
CA GLY A 151 4.68 -8.25 -19.81
C GLY A 151 3.86 -7.97 -18.54
N SER A 152 4.37 -7.16 -17.62
CA SER A 152 3.60 -6.67 -16.48
C SER A 152 2.78 -5.44 -16.91
N PRO A 153 1.44 -5.48 -16.87
CA PRO A 153 0.62 -4.38 -17.34
C PRO A 153 0.77 -3.14 -16.46
N LEU A 154 0.86 -1.98 -17.10
CA LEU A 154 0.85 -0.66 -16.44
C LEU A 154 -0.49 0.06 -16.57
N LYS A 155 -1.45 -0.56 -17.23
CA LYS A 155 -2.81 -0.04 -17.43
C LYS A 155 -3.81 -1.18 -17.43
N ARG A 156 -4.99 -0.96 -16.87
CA ARG A 156 -6.14 -1.86 -17.01
C ARG A 156 -7.09 -1.28 -18.02
N LYS A 157 -7.29 -2.00 -19.13
CA LYS A 157 -8.25 -1.67 -20.19
C LYS A 157 -9.39 -2.69 -20.19
N ASP A 158 -10.61 -2.24 -20.51
CA ASP A 158 -11.69 -3.16 -20.88
C ASP A 158 -11.59 -3.58 -22.36
N GLU A 159 -12.52 -4.40 -22.83
CA GLU A 159 -12.56 -4.87 -24.23
C GLU A 159 -12.79 -3.73 -25.24
N GLN A 160 -13.35 -2.61 -24.79
CA GLN A 160 -13.58 -1.41 -25.62
C GLN A 160 -12.39 -0.44 -25.58
N GLY A 161 -11.37 -0.72 -24.77
CA GLY A 161 -10.16 0.10 -24.63
C GLY A 161 -10.27 1.23 -23.60
N HIS A 162 -11.34 1.30 -22.80
CA HIS A 162 -11.44 2.27 -21.72
C HIS A 162 -10.46 1.91 -20.59
N ILE A 163 -9.82 2.94 -20.03
CA ILE A 163 -8.79 2.77 -18.99
C ILE A 163 -9.40 3.02 -17.61
N TYR A 164 -9.22 2.07 -16.70
CA TYR A 164 -9.77 2.09 -15.35
C TYR A 164 -8.72 2.35 -14.28
N TRP A 165 -7.50 1.86 -14.45
CA TRP A 165 -6.37 2.26 -13.65
C TRP A 165 -5.10 2.36 -14.50
N VAL A 166 -4.16 3.17 -14.05
CA VAL A 166 -2.87 3.40 -14.69
C VAL A 166 -1.78 3.45 -13.62
N ALA A 167 -0.60 2.92 -13.92
CA ALA A 167 0.54 3.01 -13.03
C ALA A 167 0.99 4.47 -12.85
N ALA A 168 1.11 4.90 -11.61
CA ALA A 168 1.68 6.20 -11.23
C ALA A 168 3.16 6.11 -10.85
N ALA A 169 3.61 4.93 -10.47
CA ALA A 169 5.00 4.56 -10.20
C ALA A 169 5.21 3.11 -10.66
N ILE A 170 6.47 2.68 -10.74
CA ILE A 170 6.82 1.27 -10.87
C ILE A 170 7.57 0.81 -9.63
N SER A 171 7.55 -0.48 -9.38
CA SER A 171 8.25 -1.08 -8.24
C SER A 171 8.79 -2.46 -8.59
N GLY A 172 10.01 -2.72 -8.14
CA GLY A 172 10.61 -4.04 -8.11
C GLY A 172 10.61 -4.61 -6.69
N PHE A 173 10.70 -5.92 -6.57
CA PHE A 173 10.63 -6.63 -5.30
C PHE A 173 11.92 -7.42 -5.07
N GLY A 174 12.47 -7.29 -3.88
CA GLY A 174 13.74 -7.89 -3.52
C GLY A 174 14.01 -7.81 -2.03
N TYR A 175 15.25 -7.61 -1.69
CA TYR A 175 15.68 -7.38 -0.32
C TYR A 175 16.83 -6.38 -0.28
N THR A 176 16.98 -5.74 0.86
CA THR A 176 18.12 -4.86 1.14
C THR A 176 19.10 -5.58 2.04
N VAL A 177 20.39 -5.54 1.70
CA VAL A 177 21.45 -6.06 2.55
C VAL A 177 22.24 -4.93 3.19
N ASN A 178 22.78 -5.17 4.38
CA ASN A 178 23.80 -4.34 5.01
C ASN A 178 25.12 -5.13 4.99
N HIS A 179 26.07 -4.71 4.14
CA HIS A 179 27.33 -5.41 3.93
C HIS A 179 28.21 -5.44 5.17
N ASP A 180 28.16 -4.41 6.02
CA ASP A 180 28.91 -4.42 7.27
C ASP A 180 28.37 -5.51 8.19
N ARG A 181 27.05 -5.62 8.30
CA ARG A 181 26.43 -6.63 9.15
C ARG A 181 26.59 -8.05 8.60
N LEU A 182 26.52 -8.22 7.27
CA LEU A 182 26.86 -9.51 6.64
C LEU A 182 28.30 -9.94 6.99
N ARG A 183 29.23 -8.99 6.94
CA ARG A 183 30.64 -9.26 7.29
C ARG A 183 30.82 -9.63 8.76
N ASP A 184 30.14 -8.91 9.67
CA ASP A 184 30.15 -9.20 11.11
C ASP A 184 29.65 -10.62 11.41
N TYR A 185 28.64 -11.08 10.66
CA TYR A 185 28.09 -12.42 10.77
C TYR A 185 28.83 -13.48 9.94
N ASN A 186 29.86 -13.10 9.21
CA ASN A 186 30.57 -13.96 8.27
C ASN A 186 29.63 -14.63 7.24
N LEU A 187 28.65 -13.85 6.73
CA LEU A 187 27.66 -14.29 5.76
C LEU A 187 27.95 -13.72 4.37
N SER A 188 27.69 -14.53 3.34
CA SER A 188 27.67 -14.07 1.96
C SER A 188 26.36 -13.39 1.62
N VAL A 189 26.38 -12.51 0.60
CA VAL A 189 25.15 -11.94 0.04
C VAL A 189 24.28 -13.05 -0.53
N PRO A 190 22.99 -13.19 -0.09
CA PRO A 190 22.06 -14.14 -0.68
C PRO A 190 21.88 -13.88 -2.18
N LYS A 191 21.63 -14.92 -2.97
CA LYS A 191 21.46 -14.83 -4.44
C LYS A 191 20.07 -15.30 -4.92
N THR A 192 19.34 -15.98 -4.05
CA THR A 192 18.01 -16.51 -4.33
C THR A 192 17.12 -16.32 -3.10
N TRP A 193 15.81 -16.42 -3.28
CA TRP A 193 14.87 -16.47 -2.14
C TRP A 193 15.13 -17.67 -1.23
N ARG A 194 15.60 -18.78 -1.79
CA ARG A 194 15.93 -20.00 -1.03
C ARG A 194 17.12 -19.78 -0.07
N ASP A 195 18.07 -18.93 -0.44
CA ASP A 195 19.22 -18.62 0.42
C ASP A 195 18.77 -17.94 1.72
N LEU A 196 17.64 -17.22 1.71
CA LEU A 196 17.06 -16.60 2.91
C LEU A 196 16.50 -17.63 3.91
N ALA A 197 16.23 -18.83 3.44
CA ALA A 197 15.80 -19.99 4.24
C ALA A 197 16.97 -20.91 4.63
N SER A 198 18.20 -20.54 4.32
CA SER A 198 19.36 -21.40 4.54
C SER A 198 19.76 -21.52 6.01
N PRO A 199 20.38 -22.64 6.40
CA PRO A 199 20.98 -22.80 7.73
C PRO A 199 22.05 -21.75 8.04
N GLU A 200 22.84 -21.33 7.03
CA GLU A 200 23.89 -20.32 7.18
C GLU A 200 23.32 -18.98 7.66
N LEU A 201 22.17 -18.59 7.13
CA LEU A 201 21.51 -17.35 7.56
C LEU A 201 20.95 -17.45 8.99
N GLY A 202 20.73 -18.66 9.48
CA GLY A 202 20.39 -18.96 10.87
C GLY A 202 21.58 -19.05 11.83
N ARG A 203 22.82 -19.03 11.34
CA ARG A 203 24.02 -19.14 12.17
C ARG A 203 24.10 -18.07 13.29
N PRO A 204 23.84 -16.78 13.03
CA PRO A 204 23.86 -15.76 14.07
C PRO A 204 22.85 -16.03 15.21
N LEU A 205 21.73 -16.68 14.91
CA LEU A 205 20.76 -17.07 15.94
C LEU A 205 21.38 -18.08 16.94
N VAL A 206 22.21 -19.00 16.47
CA VAL A 206 22.87 -19.99 17.32
C VAL A 206 24.03 -19.39 18.09
N GLU A 207 24.90 -18.66 17.40
CA GLU A 207 26.19 -18.17 17.93
C GLU A 207 26.03 -16.93 18.81
N LEU A 208 25.09 -16.02 18.43
CA LEU A 208 24.94 -14.71 19.08
C LEU A 208 23.55 -14.48 19.68
N GLY A 209 22.58 -15.34 19.37
CA GLY A 209 21.16 -15.11 19.72
C GLY A 209 20.51 -14.01 18.88
N GLU A 210 21.11 -13.61 17.77
CA GLU A 210 20.67 -12.54 16.89
C GLU A 210 20.10 -13.10 15.58
N LYS A 211 19.18 -12.37 14.96
CA LYS A 211 18.56 -12.75 13.70
C LYS A 211 19.18 -11.95 12.56
N ALA A 212 19.54 -12.64 11.48
CA ALA A 212 20.18 -12.01 10.33
C ALA A 212 19.16 -11.40 9.35
N LEU A 213 17.91 -11.89 9.34
CA LEU A 213 16.87 -11.52 8.41
C LEU A 213 15.77 -10.71 9.10
N GLY A 214 15.14 -9.80 8.38
CA GLY A 214 13.92 -9.08 8.80
C GLY A 214 12.81 -9.26 7.79
N ILE A 215 11.60 -9.53 8.28
CA ILE A 215 10.37 -9.66 7.50
C ILE A 215 9.26 -8.81 8.12
N ALA A 216 8.23 -8.48 7.33
CA ALA A 216 7.06 -7.77 7.85
C ALA A 216 5.80 -8.62 7.80
N ASP A 217 4.86 -8.29 8.71
CA ASP A 217 3.51 -8.88 8.74
C ASP A 217 2.77 -8.58 7.41
N PRO A 218 2.39 -9.61 6.64
CA PRO A 218 1.70 -9.40 5.37
C PRO A 218 0.30 -8.80 5.52
N THR A 219 -0.32 -8.88 6.68
CA THR A 219 -1.62 -8.23 6.93
C THR A 219 -1.50 -6.70 7.02
N ALA A 220 -0.29 -6.20 7.28
CA ALA A 220 0.02 -4.78 7.37
C ALA A 220 0.93 -4.27 6.23
N SER A 221 1.63 -5.16 5.52
CA SER A 221 2.58 -4.83 4.46
C SER A 221 2.18 -5.40 3.11
N THR A 222 1.79 -4.52 2.17
CA THR A 222 1.46 -4.91 0.79
C THR A 222 2.68 -5.40 0.03
N SER A 223 3.85 -4.80 0.25
CA SER A 223 5.09 -5.20 -0.42
C SER A 223 5.60 -6.56 0.04
N ASN A 224 5.55 -6.87 1.34
CA ASN A 224 5.91 -8.20 1.83
C ASN A 224 4.90 -9.25 1.38
N THR A 225 3.59 -8.94 1.37
CA THR A 225 2.57 -9.82 0.74
C THR A 225 2.96 -10.19 -0.68
N ARG A 226 3.35 -9.19 -1.48
CA ARG A 226 3.73 -9.41 -2.88
C ARG A 226 4.98 -10.30 -3.01
N ILE A 227 5.98 -10.09 -2.17
CA ILE A 227 7.19 -10.91 -2.16
C ILE A 227 6.86 -12.35 -1.78
N TYR A 228 6.00 -12.58 -0.80
CA TYR A 228 5.58 -13.93 -0.42
C TYR A 228 4.80 -14.61 -1.55
N GLN A 229 3.95 -13.89 -2.27
CA GLN A 229 3.29 -14.40 -3.48
C GLN A 229 4.28 -14.74 -4.59
N ILE A 230 5.33 -13.93 -4.77
CA ILE A 230 6.43 -14.22 -5.72
C ILE A 230 7.09 -15.55 -5.36
N ILE A 231 7.44 -15.77 -4.09
CA ILE A 231 8.07 -17.01 -3.61
C ILE A 231 7.13 -18.20 -3.84
N LEU A 232 5.84 -18.08 -3.49
CA LEU A 232 4.86 -19.15 -3.68
C LEU A 232 4.66 -19.51 -5.16
N GLN A 233 4.63 -18.52 -6.05
CA GLN A 233 4.48 -18.80 -7.48
C GLN A 233 5.78 -19.26 -8.15
N ARG A 234 6.92 -18.82 -7.65
CA ARG A 234 8.23 -19.21 -8.17
C ARG A 234 8.60 -20.66 -7.86
N TYR A 235 8.31 -21.10 -6.65
CA TYR A 235 8.73 -22.43 -6.17
C TYR A 235 7.55 -23.41 -6.05
N GLY A 236 6.31 -22.97 -6.27
CA GLY A 236 5.10 -23.73 -6.02
C GLY A 236 4.66 -23.66 -4.56
N TRP A 237 3.41 -24.04 -4.29
CA TRP A 237 2.76 -23.82 -3.00
C TRP A 237 3.46 -24.50 -1.83
N GLU A 238 3.76 -25.79 -1.94
CA GLU A 238 4.37 -26.57 -0.86
C GLU A 238 5.81 -26.11 -0.58
N GLU A 239 6.65 -26.05 -1.61
CA GLU A 239 8.03 -25.61 -1.46
C GLU A 239 8.14 -24.13 -1.11
N GLY A 240 7.27 -23.30 -1.66
CA GLY A 240 7.19 -21.87 -1.31
C GLY A 240 6.88 -21.66 0.16
N TRP A 241 5.91 -22.38 0.72
CA TRP A 241 5.63 -22.33 2.16
C TRP A 241 6.76 -22.85 3.02
N ARG A 242 7.48 -23.89 2.55
CA ARG A 242 8.69 -24.36 3.23
C ARG A 242 9.76 -23.25 3.30
N ILE A 243 10.00 -22.57 2.19
CA ILE A 243 10.94 -21.45 2.13
C ILE A 243 10.47 -20.32 3.07
N LEU A 244 9.20 -19.91 3.00
CA LEU A 244 8.64 -18.86 3.86
C LEU A 244 8.73 -19.20 5.35
N THR A 245 8.50 -20.46 5.72
CA THR A 245 8.62 -20.90 7.11
C THR A 245 10.05 -20.80 7.62
N LEU A 246 11.02 -21.28 6.85
CA LEU A 246 12.45 -21.23 7.22
C LEU A 246 12.98 -19.79 7.18
N MET A 247 12.53 -18.96 6.25
CA MET A 247 12.80 -17.52 6.27
C MET A 247 12.31 -16.88 7.57
N ALA A 248 11.07 -17.18 7.97
CA ALA A 248 10.50 -16.68 9.22
C ALA A 248 11.26 -17.17 10.45
N ALA A 249 11.80 -18.40 10.41
CA ALA A 249 12.66 -18.95 11.48
C ALA A 249 14.00 -18.18 11.61
N ASN A 250 14.53 -17.68 10.49
CA ASN A 250 15.74 -16.86 10.45
C ASN A 250 15.49 -15.37 10.74
N ALA A 251 14.22 -14.96 10.86
CA ALA A 251 13.87 -13.54 10.79
C ALA A 251 13.39 -12.94 12.12
N GLU A 252 13.73 -11.66 12.31
CA GLU A 252 12.97 -10.77 13.17
C GLU A 252 11.72 -10.31 12.43
N VAL A 253 10.58 -10.28 13.13
CA VAL A 253 9.29 -9.85 12.57
C VAL A 253 9.03 -8.40 12.93
N TYR A 254 8.76 -7.58 11.91
CA TYR A 254 8.47 -6.16 12.04
C TYR A 254 7.01 -5.87 11.68
N PRO A 255 6.40 -4.80 12.24
CA PRO A 255 5.03 -4.42 11.92
C PRO A 255 4.84 -4.02 10.44
N GLY A 256 5.85 -3.42 9.81
CA GLY A 256 5.78 -2.95 8.44
C GLY A 256 7.11 -2.92 7.71
N SER A 257 7.04 -2.74 6.39
CA SER A 257 8.25 -2.71 5.53
C SER A 257 9.17 -1.52 5.83
N GLY A 258 8.63 -0.40 6.33
CA GLY A 258 9.43 0.75 6.77
C GLY A 258 10.30 0.42 7.97
N ASP A 259 9.78 -0.36 8.92
CA ASP A 259 10.53 -0.81 10.10
C ASP A 259 11.65 -1.76 9.69
N VAL A 260 11.40 -2.65 8.73
CA VAL A 260 12.43 -3.54 8.14
C VAL A 260 13.56 -2.72 7.50
N ARG A 261 13.21 -1.71 6.67
CA ARG A 261 14.20 -0.79 6.08
C ARG A 261 15.06 -0.14 7.15
N ASP A 262 14.44 0.40 8.17
CA ASP A 262 15.14 1.13 9.23
C ASP A 262 16.06 0.22 10.04
N ALA A 263 15.66 -1.03 10.28
CA ALA A 263 16.48 -2.04 10.93
C ALA A 263 17.74 -2.41 10.10
N VAL A 264 17.61 -2.53 8.77
CA VAL A 264 18.76 -2.75 7.88
C VAL A 264 19.68 -1.54 7.89
N ILE A 265 19.14 -0.32 7.83
CA ILE A 265 19.94 0.92 7.87
C ILE A 265 20.78 0.98 9.15
N ARG A 266 20.17 0.66 10.31
CA ARG A 266 20.85 0.66 11.61
C ARG A 266 21.78 -0.55 11.84
N GLY A 267 21.77 -1.52 10.94
CA GLY A 267 22.56 -2.75 11.09
C GLY A 267 22.06 -3.67 12.22
N GLU A 268 20.78 -3.59 12.58
CA GLU A 268 20.13 -4.52 13.51
C GLU A 268 19.97 -5.90 12.88
N ILE A 269 19.77 -5.94 11.57
CA ILE A 269 19.69 -7.12 10.73
C ILE A 269 20.59 -6.96 9.51
N ALA A 270 21.05 -8.08 8.96
CA ALA A 270 21.94 -8.09 7.79
C ALA A 270 21.16 -8.04 6.46
N VAL A 271 19.94 -8.60 6.44
CA VAL A 271 19.09 -8.68 5.24
C VAL A 271 17.66 -8.31 5.64
N GLY A 272 17.01 -7.47 4.88
CA GLY A 272 15.60 -7.09 5.10
C GLY A 272 14.78 -7.25 3.83
N ILE A 273 13.62 -7.87 3.92
CA ILE A 273 12.67 -7.97 2.81
C ILE A 273 12.07 -6.59 2.55
N THR A 274 12.40 -5.98 1.42
CA THR A 274 11.97 -4.62 1.09
C THR A 274 11.47 -4.49 -0.35
N ILE A 275 10.61 -3.51 -0.57
CA ILE A 275 10.34 -2.98 -1.90
C ILE A 275 11.52 -2.08 -2.31
N ASP A 276 11.70 -1.89 -3.61
CA ASP A 276 12.84 -1.20 -4.20
C ASP A 276 13.11 0.21 -3.65
N PHE A 277 12.09 1.07 -3.56
CA PHE A 277 12.29 2.45 -3.11
C PHE A 277 12.72 2.56 -1.64
N TYR A 278 12.37 1.59 -0.80
CA TYR A 278 12.94 1.49 0.55
C TYR A 278 14.40 1.04 0.52
N GLY A 279 14.73 0.15 -0.42
CA GLY A 279 16.13 -0.24 -0.65
C GLY A 279 16.97 0.94 -1.13
N TYR A 280 16.49 1.73 -2.08
CA TYR A 280 17.20 2.92 -2.57
C TYR A 280 17.33 3.98 -1.47
N THR A 281 16.32 4.16 -0.64
CA THR A 281 16.44 5.03 0.56
C THR A 281 17.51 4.51 1.50
N ALA A 282 17.55 3.20 1.77
CA ALA A 282 18.58 2.62 2.62
C ALA A 282 19.99 2.85 2.07
N GLN A 283 20.21 2.67 0.77
CA GLN A 283 21.49 2.95 0.10
C GLN A 283 21.94 4.40 0.25
N ARG A 284 21.00 5.36 0.19
CA ARG A 284 21.34 6.77 0.38
C ARG A 284 21.69 7.11 1.81
N VAL A 285 20.98 6.55 2.77
CA VAL A 285 21.17 6.84 4.21
C VAL A 285 22.43 6.15 4.74
N ASN A 286 22.66 4.90 4.35
CA ASN A 286 23.81 4.10 4.77
C ASN A 286 24.50 3.45 3.55
N PRO A 287 25.72 3.91 3.17
CA PRO A 287 26.45 3.35 2.03
C PRO A 287 26.82 1.87 2.16
N ALA A 288 26.73 1.28 3.35
CA ALA A 288 26.88 -0.17 3.54
C ALA A 288 25.62 -0.95 3.07
N CYS A 289 24.52 -0.28 2.79
CA CYS A 289 23.30 -0.90 2.29
C CYS A 289 23.31 -1.02 0.78
N GLU A 290 22.77 -2.13 0.27
CA GLU A 290 22.55 -2.38 -1.15
C GLU A 290 21.18 -3.05 -1.35
N TYR A 291 20.41 -2.54 -2.32
CA TYR A 291 19.17 -3.19 -2.73
C TYR A 291 19.47 -4.25 -3.79
N ILE A 292 18.99 -5.46 -3.54
CA ILE A 292 19.17 -6.62 -4.41
C ILE A 292 17.83 -7.00 -5.04
N MET A 293 17.77 -6.96 -6.36
CA MET A 293 16.67 -7.49 -7.15
C MET A 293 17.14 -8.77 -7.85
N LEU A 294 16.31 -9.82 -7.84
CA LEU A 294 16.68 -11.15 -8.31
C LEU A 294 16.22 -11.38 -9.77
N PRO A 295 17.08 -11.23 -10.79
CA PRO A 295 16.68 -11.46 -12.17
C PRO A 295 16.15 -12.87 -12.39
N GLY A 296 14.96 -13.00 -12.98
CA GLY A 296 14.26 -14.26 -13.20
C GLY A 296 13.48 -14.81 -12.01
N ASP A 297 13.65 -14.21 -10.83
CA ASP A 297 13.00 -14.62 -9.57
C ASP A 297 12.19 -13.48 -8.92
N THR A 298 11.96 -12.40 -9.65
CA THR A 298 11.18 -11.25 -9.20
C THR A 298 10.24 -10.76 -10.30
N ILE A 299 9.47 -9.73 -9.99
CA ILE A 299 8.65 -8.98 -10.93
C ILE A 299 8.90 -7.49 -10.77
N VAL A 300 8.64 -6.74 -11.84
CA VAL A 300 8.48 -5.29 -11.80
C VAL A 300 7.05 -4.99 -12.22
N ASN A 301 6.31 -4.27 -11.40
CA ASN A 301 4.91 -3.93 -11.73
C ASN A 301 4.60 -2.46 -11.50
N GLY A 302 3.47 -2.03 -12.06
CA GLY A 302 2.93 -0.71 -11.82
C GLY A 302 2.30 -0.60 -10.44
N ASP A 303 2.37 0.59 -9.87
CA ASP A 303 1.60 0.95 -8.66
C ASP A 303 0.50 1.94 -9.06
N PRO A 304 -0.77 1.48 -9.06
CA PRO A 304 -1.85 2.16 -9.75
C PRO A 304 -2.38 3.41 -9.06
N ILE A 305 -2.99 4.26 -9.89
CA ILE A 305 -3.94 5.29 -9.50
C ILE A 305 -5.22 5.12 -10.34
N ALA A 306 -6.39 5.35 -9.74
CA ALA A 306 -7.68 5.15 -10.39
C ALA A 306 -8.75 6.14 -9.91
N LEU A 307 -9.67 6.46 -10.81
CA LEU A 307 -10.93 7.13 -10.50
C LEU A 307 -11.90 6.10 -9.92
N VAL A 308 -12.47 6.36 -8.73
CA VAL A 308 -13.39 5.40 -8.10
C VAL A 308 -14.85 5.67 -8.49
N LYS A 309 -15.66 4.63 -8.42
CA LYS A 309 -17.10 4.71 -8.66
C LYS A 309 -17.76 5.65 -7.63
N GLY A 310 -18.66 6.51 -8.11
CA GLY A 310 -19.39 7.44 -7.25
C GLY A 310 -18.58 8.64 -6.78
N SER A 311 -17.41 8.92 -7.41
CA SER A 311 -16.70 10.19 -7.19
C SER A 311 -17.63 11.38 -7.35
N LYS A 312 -17.57 12.29 -6.38
CA LYS A 312 -18.39 13.52 -6.38
C LYS A 312 -17.86 14.60 -7.31
N HIS A 313 -16.56 14.52 -7.63
CA HIS A 313 -15.86 15.50 -8.45
C HIS A 313 -14.99 14.80 -9.50
N PRO A 314 -15.57 14.03 -10.43
CA PRO A 314 -14.82 13.15 -11.33
C PRO A 314 -13.85 13.90 -12.27
N GLU A 315 -14.16 15.10 -12.71
CA GLU A 315 -13.22 15.90 -13.51
C GLU A 315 -12.04 16.40 -12.69
N ALA A 316 -12.30 16.92 -11.48
CA ALA A 316 -11.24 17.36 -10.57
C ALA A 316 -10.34 16.21 -10.15
N ALA A 317 -10.93 15.03 -9.87
CA ALA A 317 -10.18 13.81 -9.56
C ALA A 317 -9.29 13.39 -10.73
N GLN A 318 -9.80 13.40 -11.96
CA GLN A 318 -9.02 13.09 -13.16
C GLN A 318 -7.92 14.14 -13.43
N ALA A 319 -8.14 15.42 -13.12
CA ALA A 319 -7.10 16.44 -13.20
C ALA A 319 -5.95 16.17 -12.21
N PHE A 320 -6.24 15.70 -11.01
CA PHE A 320 -5.22 15.24 -10.07
C PHE A 320 -4.46 14.02 -10.62
N ILE A 321 -5.16 13.04 -11.20
CA ILE A 321 -4.53 11.87 -11.84
C ILE A 321 -3.60 12.33 -12.98
N ALA A 322 -4.05 13.27 -13.83
CA ALA A 322 -3.22 13.83 -14.90
C ALA A 322 -1.93 14.45 -14.36
N TRP A 323 -2.05 15.23 -13.28
CA TRP A 323 -0.88 15.82 -12.63
C TRP A 323 0.06 14.76 -12.07
N VAL A 324 -0.45 13.74 -11.38
CA VAL A 324 0.38 12.64 -10.83
C VAL A 324 1.17 11.94 -11.93
N LEU A 325 0.59 11.78 -13.14
CA LEU A 325 1.22 11.11 -14.27
C LEU A 325 2.20 11.98 -15.07
N THR A 326 2.23 13.29 -14.81
CA THR A 326 3.07 14.26 -15.51
C THR A 326 3.98 15.03 -14.55
N GLU A 327 3.64 16.24 -14.16
CA GLU A 327 4.46 17.07 -13.26
C GLU A 327 4.68 16.41 -11.89
N GLY A 328 3.67 15.70 -11.39
CA GLY A 328 3.71 15.00 -10.13
C GLY A 328 4.71 13.84 -10.07
N GLN A 329 5.20 13.36 -11.23
CA GLN A 329 6.27 12.35 -11.25
C GLN A 329 7.55 12.80 -10.56
N LYS A 330 7.77 14.12 -10.44
CA LYS A 330 8.92 14.68 -9.71
C LYS A 330 8.90 14.36 -8.22
N ILE A 331 7.73 14.08 -7.62
CA ILE A 331 7.67 13.70 -6.21
C ILE A 331 8.45 12.41 -5.93
N TRP A 332 8.49 11.49 -6.89
CA TRP A 332 9.22 10.23 -6.76
C TRP A 332 10.73 10.43 -6.67
N LEU A 333 11.23 11.52 -7.26
CA LEU A 333 12.66 11.86 -7.26
C LEU A 333 13.15 12.46 -5.95
N ASN A 334 12.25 12.78 -5.01
CA ASN A 334 12.61 13.32 -3.71
C ASN A 334 13.55 12.36 -2.98
N GLU A 335 14.61 12.90 -2.36
CA GLU A 335 15.69 12.12 -1.72
C GLU A 335 15.22 11.29 -0.50
N GLU A 336 14.08 11.63 0.07
CA GLU A 336 13.46 10.87 1.15
C GLU A 336 12.49 9.79 0.65
N ILE A 337 12.05 9.88 -0.64
CA ILE A 337 11.10 8.95 -1.26
C ILE A 337 11.80 7.93 -2.13
N ASN A 338 12.65 8.37 -3.07
CA ASN A 338 13.48 7.52 -3.95
C ASN A 338 12.70 6.48 -4.75
N ARG A 339 11.51 6.81 -5.26
CA ARG A 339 10.66 5.88 -5.98
C ARG A 339 10.87 5.97 -7.49
N LEU A 340 10.72 4.85 -8.20
CA LEU A 340 10.83 4.84 -9.66
C LEU A 340 9.54 5.37 -10.31
N PRO A 341 9.65 6.37 -11.20
CA PRO A 341 8.49 6.94 -11.90
C PRO A 341 7.92 5.96 -12.92
N ALA A 342 6.60 6.03 -13.17
CA ALA A 342 5.99 5.33 -14.31
C ALA A 342 6.21 6.06 -15.63
N ASN A 343 6.36 7.40 -15.61
CA ASN A 343 6.64 8.22 -16.77
C ASN A 343 8.14 8.55 -16.85
N PRO A 344 8.90 7.90 -17.74
CA PRO A 344 10.35 8.10 -17.84
C PRO A 344 10.76 9.51 -18.28
N LYS A 345 9.85 10.30 -18.86
CA LYS A 345 10.13 11.68 -19.29
C LYS A 345 10.52 12.59 -18.13
N VAL A 346 10.19 12.21 -16.88
CA VAL A 346 10.61 12.98 -15.71
C VAL A 346 12.13 13.08 -15.59
N PHE A 347 12.88 12.08 -16.10
CA PHE A 347 14.34 12.09 -16.11
C PHE A 347 14.94 13.08 -17.11
N GLU A 348 14.13 13.63 -18.04
CA GLU A 348 14.52 14.69 -18.95
C GLU A 348 14.44 16.09 -18.33
N THR A 349 13.76 16.21 -17.19
CA THR A 349 13.66 17.46 -16.41
C THR A 349 14.95 17.77 -15.67
N PRO A 350 15.20 19.04 -15.27
CA PRO A 350 16.38 19.39 -14.47
C PRO A 350 16.50 18.54 -13.20
N GLU A 351 15.40 18.37 -12.47
CA GLU A 351 15.36 17.55 -11.23
C GLU A 351 15.65 16.08 -11.53
N GLY A 352 15.18 15.57 -12.68
CA GLY A 352 15.45 14.20 -13.12
C GLY A 352 16.91 13.96 -13.48
N GLN A 353 17.57 14.96 -14.08
CA GLN A 353 19.00 14.90 -14.43
C GLN A 353 19.92 14.89 -13.20
N GLU A 354 19.48 15.45 -12.09
CA GLU A 354 20.19 15.40 -10.80
C GLU A 354 20.10 14.03 -10.13
N ARG A 355 19.11 13.19 -10.51
CA ARG A 355 18.85 11.87 -9.93
C ARG A 355 19.32 10.72 -10.83
N ARG A 356 20.61 10.76 -11.19
CA ARG A 356 21.24 9.70 -12.01
C ARG A 356 21.16 8.32 -11.35
N ASP A 357 21.24 8.26 -10.03
CA ASP A 357 21.05 7.05 -9.22
C ASP A 357 19.69 6.38 -9.51
N LEU A 358 18.59 7.14 -9.49
CA LEU A 358 17.26 6.63 -9.82
C LEU A 358 17.08 6.33 -11.29
N TYR A 359 17.72 7.10 -12.18
CA TYR A 359 17.68 6.78 -13.60
C TYR A 359 18.34 5.44 -13.91
N GLU A 360 19.50 5.15 -13.33
CA GLU A 360 20.20 3.87 -13.46
C GLU A 360 19.38 2.73 -12.85
N ALA A 361 18.76 2.95 -11.67
CA ALA A 361 17.83 2.01 -11.05
C ALA A 361 16.62 1.74 -11.93
N TYR A 362 16.03 2.77 -12.53
CA TYR A 362 14.93 2.65 -13.50
C TYR A 362 15.34 1.80 -14.71
N GLN A 363 16.51 2.11 -15.31
CA GLN A 363 17.04 1.34 -16.46
C GLN A 363 17.26 -0.13 -16.10
N THR A 364 17.70 -0.41 -14.89
CA THR A 364 17.86 -1.78 -14.37
C THR A 364 16.50 -2.45 -14.22
N ALA A 365 15.55 -1.80 -13.57
CA ALA A 365 14.21 -2.34 -13.34
C ALA A 365 13.50 -2.72 -14.64
N VAL A 366 13.49 -1.81 -15.64
CA VAL A 366 12.78 -2.05 -16.92
C VAL A 366 13.49 -3.07 -17.83
N ARG A 367 14.73 -3.44 -17.53
CA ARG A 367 15.50 -4.47 -18.28
C ARG A 367 15.63 -5.78 -17.52
N THR A 368 15.31 -5.81 -16.22
CA THR A 368 15.43 -7.03 -15.42
C THR A 368 14.40 -8.04 -15.88
N LYS A 369 14.88 -9.20 -16.29
CA LYS A 369 13.99 -10.30 -16.65
C LYS A 369 13.16 -10.69 -15.42
N GLY A 370 11.87 -10.51 -15.52
CA GLY A 370 10.90 -10.97 -14.52
C GLY A 370 10.61 -12.47 -14.68
N MET A 371 10.02 -13.05 -13.63
CA MET A 371 9.40 -14.37 -13.70
C MET A 371 7.96 -14.26 -14.22
N PRO A 372 7.39 -15.32 -14.81
CA PRO A 372 5.96 -15.38 -15.04
C PRO A 372 5.23 -15.27 -13.70
N PHE A 373 4.30 -14.32 -13.60
CA PHE A 373 3.50 -14.08 -12.39
C PHE A 373 2.02 -13.96 -12.75
N ASN A 374 1.17 -14.69 -12.04
CA ASN A 374 -0.26 -14.69 -12.25
C ASN A 374 -0.96 -13.86 -11.17
N ASP A 375 -1.31 -12.61 -11.49
CA ASP A 375 -2.01 -11.69 -10.61
C ASP A 375 -3.41 -12.18 -10.22
N THR A 376 -4.12 -12.83 -11.15
CA THR A 376 -5.44 -13.40 -10.87
C THR A 376 -5.34 -14.52 -9.83
N LEU A 377 -4.37 -15.42 -9.99
CA LEU A 377 -4.12 -16.48 -9.00
C LEU A 377 -3.73 -15.89 -7.64
N ALA A 378 -2.86 -14.88 -7.63
CA ALA A 378 -2.46 -14.19 -6.39
C ALA A 378 -3.68 -13.64 -5.63
N LEU A 379 -4.62 -13.03 -6.36
CA LEU A 379 -5.86 -12.49 -5.80
C LEU A 379 -6.73 -13.58 -5.16
N LEU A 380 -6.83 -14.75 -5.80
CA LEU A 380 -7.69 -15.85 -5.36
C LEU A 380 -7.32 -16.42 -3.97
N TYR A 381 -6.08 -16.27 -3.51
CA TYR A 381 -5.65 -16.77 -2.19
C TYR A 381 -5.09 -15.70 -1.25
N GLN A 382 -4.99 -14.42 -1.69
CA GLN A 382 -4.23 -13.39 -0.97
C GLN A 382 -4.60 -13.24 0.50
N GLN A 383 -5.87 -13.05 0.80
CA GLN A 383 -6.30 -12.75 2.17
C GLN A 383 -6.08 -13.94 3.10
N VAL A 384 -6.41 -15.15 2.65
CA VAL A 384 -6.18 -16.36 3.43
C VAL A 384 -4.68 -16.64 3.60
N MET A 385 -3.88 -16.43 2.57
CA MET A 385 -2.42 -16.51 2.66
C MET A 385 -1.86 -15.56 3.73
N GLN A 386 -2.32 -14.29 3.76
CA GLN A 386 -1.88 -13.30 4.75
C GLN A 386 -2.20 -13.77 6.18
N TRP A 387 -3.41 -14.22 6.44
CA TRP A 387 -3.83 -14.68 7.75
C TRP A 387 -3.18 -16.00 8.17
N TYR A 388 -2.99 -16.93 7.24
CA TYR A 388 -2.24 -18.16 7.51
C TYR A 388 -0.79 -17.85 7.88
N PHE A 389 -0.13 -16.96 7.13
CA PHE A 389 1.23 -16.51 7.43
C PHE A 389 1.30 -15.88 8.83
N LYS A 390 0.36 -14.98 9.11
CA LYS A 390 0.30 -14.33 10.42
C LYS A 390 0.13 -15.35 11.55
N ALA A 391 -0.87 -16.19 11.47
CA ALA A 391 -1.18 -17.16 12.52
C ALA A 391 -0.06 -18.19 12.78
N THR A 392 0.63 -18.62 11.71
CA THR A 392 1.60 -19.74 11.81
C THR A 392 3.04 -19.27 11.94
N LEU A 393 3.42 -18.15 11.29
CA LEU A 393 4.83 -17.71 11.19
C LEU A 393 5.12 -16.44 11.99
N ILE A 394 4.11 -15.63 12.31
CA ILE A 394 4.27 -14.40 13.09
C ILE A 394 3.86 -14.62 14.53
N ASP A 395 2.61 -15.03 14.77
CA ASP A 395 2.09 -15.20 16.12
C ASP A 395 2.80 -16.34 16.89
N LEU A 396 3.34 -17.32 16.16
CA LEU A 396 4.13 -18.43 16.69
C LEU A 396 5.65 -18.32 16.43
N ASN A 397 6.13 -17.14 16.00
CA ASN A 397 7.53 -16.97 15.59
C ASN A 397 8.55 -17.39 16.65
N ASP A 398 8.29 -17.11 17.92
CA ASP A 398 9.19 -17.52 19.01
C ASP A 398 9.34 -19.03 19.11
N HIS A 399 8.26 -19.78 18.99
CA HIS A 399 8.31 -21.25 18.99
C HIS A 399 9.04 -21.81 17.77
N LEU A 400 8.78 -21.22 16.60
CA LEU A 400 9.44 -21.58 15.35
C LEU A 400 10.96 -21.36 15.45
N LYS A 401 11.35 -20.19 15.92
CA LYS A 401 12.74 -19.79 16.14
C LYS A 401 13.44 -20.72 17.13
N ASP A 402 12.79 -21.03 18.26
CA ASP A 402 13.39 -21.89 19.28
C ASP A 402 13.62 -23.32 18.76
N ALA A 403 12.65 -23.89 18.02
CA ALA A 403 12.80 -25.17 17.36
C ALA A 403 13.96 -25.16 16.33
N TRP A 404 14.01 -24.11 15.51
CA TRP A 404 15.05 -23.94 14.51
C TRP A 404 16.45 -23.79 15.14
N LYS A 405 16.57 -23.00 16.21
CA LYS A 405 17.81 -22.84 16.97
C LYS A 405 18.33 -24.17 17.50
N VAL A 406 17.47 -25.04 18.03
CA VAL A 406 17.87 -26.38 18.51
C VAL A 406 18.39 -27.24 17.37
N ILE A 407 17.71 -27.26 16.21
CA ILE A 407 18.14 -28.04 15.04
C ILE A 407 19.49 -27.54 14.55
N LEU A 408 19.64 -26.22 14.36
CA LEU A 408 20.88 -25.62 13.89
C LEU A 408 22.04 -25.81 14.87
N SER A 409 21.79 -25.71 16.18
CA SER A 409 22.83 -25.94 17.20
C SER A 409 23.42 -27.34 17.10
N LYS A 410 22.59 -28.35 16.91
CA LYS A 410 23.02 -29.74 16.69
C LYS A 410 23.77 -29.92 15.37
N TYR A 411 23.26 -29.31 14.32
CA TYR A 411 23.90 -29.38 13.00
C TYR A 411 25.30 -28.74 13.00
N PHE A 412 25.44 -27.54 13.52
CA PHE A 412 26.74 -26.87 13.61
C PHE A 412 27.72 -27.50 14.62
N ALA A 413 27.21 -28.26 15.58
CA ALA A 413 28.01 -29.09 16.46
C ALA A 413 28.46 -30.42 15.81
N GLY A 414 28.00 -30.73 14.60
CA GLY A 414 28.29 -31.99 13.92
C GLY A 414 27.50 -33.19 14.45
N GLU A 415 26.41 -32.94 15.19
CA GLU A 415 25.54 -33.98 15.73
C GLU A 415 24.44 -34.42 14.76
N LEU A 416 24.21 -33.65 13.68
CA LEU A 416 23.28 -33.98 12.61
C LEU A 416 24.05 -34.03 11.28
N SER A 417 23.71 -34.99 10.43
CA SER A 417 24.15 -35.04 9.04
C SER A 417 23.35 -34.07 8.16
N ASP A 418 23.81 -33.84 6.92
CA ASP A 418 23.09 -33.03 5.94
C ASP A 418 21.70 -33.61 5.62
N GLU A 419 21.60 -34.94 5.55
CA GLU A 419 20.33 -35.63 5.30
C GLU A 419 19.35 -35.48 6.47
N GLU A 420 19.84 -35.55 7.71
CA GLU A 420 19.03 -35.34 8.91
C GLU A 420 18.57 -33.88 9.00
N LEU A 421 19.45 -32.91 8.71
CA LEU A 421 19.06 -31.51 8.64
C LEU A 421 17.97 -31.29 7.59
N GLU A 422 18.13 -31.82 6.37
CA GLU A 422 17.12 -31.68 5.31
C GLU A 422 15.77 -32.32 5.73
N MET A 423 15.81 -33.44 6.43
CA MET A 423 14.59 -34.07 6.97
C MET A 423 13.90 -33.13 7.98
N TYR A 424 14.66 -32.49 8.88
CA TYR A 424 14.09 -31.54 9.84
C TYR A 424 13.57 -30.26 9.15
N MET A 425 14.27 -29.74 8.14
CA MET A 425 13.82 -28.60 7.35
C MET A 425 12.51 -28.88 6.61
N LYS A 426 12.37 -30.07 6.02
CA LYS A 426 11.12 -30.53 5.39
C LYS A 426 9.99 -30.65 6.42
N LYS A 427 10.28 -31.21 7.59
CA LYS A 427 9.28 -31.40 8.65
C LYS A 427 8.83 -30.06 9.24
N LEU A 428 9.75 -29.14 9.50
CA LEU A 428 9.46 -27.82 10.06
C LEU A 428 8.67 -26.94 9.08
N GLY A 429 9.02 -27.02 7.79
CA GLY A 429 8.38 -26.26 6.73
C GLY A 429 7.20 -26.96 6.04
N ALA A 430 6.73 -28.10 6.56
CA ALA A 430 5.58 -28.80 6.00
C ALA A 430 4.30 -27.97 6.11
N LEU A 431 3.41 -28.13 5.14
CA LEU A 431 2.06 -27.56 5.23
C LEU A 431 1.35 -28.12 6.45
N LEU A 432 0.63 -27.26 7.15
CA LEU A 432 -0.10 -27.69 8.35
C LEU A 432 -1.41 -28.40 7.98
N GLU A 433 -1.71 -29.45 8.73
CA GLU A 433 -3.01 -30.10 8.78
C GLU A 433 -3.80 -29.52 9.97
N PHE A 434 -5.05 -29.19 9.76
CA PHE A 434 -5.95 -28.69 10.78
C PHE A 434 -7.39 -29.15 10.53
N GLU A 435 -8.24 -28.98 11.51
CA GLU A 435 -9.65 -29.30 11.40
C GLU A 435 -10.40 -28.11 10.78
N ASP A 436 -11.05 -28.33 9.62
CA ASP A 436 -11.89 -27.32 8.99
C ASP A 436 -13.09 -27.02 9.91
N PRO A 437 -13.22 -25.76 10.41
CA PRO A 437 -14.28 -25.43 11.36
C PRO A 437 -15.70 -25.53 10.75
N ALA A 438 -15.83 -25.54 9.43
CA ALA A 438 -17.13 -25.66 8.77
C ALA A 438 -17.58 -27.12 8.61
N THR A 439 -16.63 -28.08 8.47
CA THR A 439 -16.93 -29.48 8.18
C THR A 439 -16.50 -30.45 9.30
N GLY A 440 -15.57 -30.04 10.18
CA GLY A 440 -14.94 -30.89 11.17
C GLY A 440 -13.96 -31.92 10.57
N GLU A 441 -13.65 -31.81 9.29
CA GLU A 441 -12.72 -32.70 8.61
C GLU A 441 -11.28 -32.19 8.74
N LYS A 442 -10.33 -33.11 8.82
CA LYS A 442 -8.92 -32.78 8.73
C LYS A 442 -8.54 -32.42 7.31
N VAL A 443 -7.96 -31.25 7.15
CA VAL A 443 -7.55 -30.69 5.86
C VAL A 443 -6.12 -30.21 5.90
N LEU A 444 -5.40 -30.42 4.82
CA LEU A 444 -4.07 -29.85 4.60
C LEU A 444 -4.22 -28.49 3.95
N PHE A 445 -3.40 -27.50 4.33
CA PHE A 445 -3.41 -26.16 3.73
C PHE A 445 -2.84 -26.16 2.31
N THR A 446 -3.58 -26.80 1.39
CA THR A 446 -3.24 -26.79 -0.05
C THR A 446 -3.65 -25.48 -0.71
N GLN A 447 -3.11 -25.21 -1.90
CA GLN A 447 -3.51 -24.02 -2.67
C GLN A 447 -5.00 -24.04 -3.03
N GLU A 448 -5.54 -25.18 -3.42
CA GLU A 448 -6.97 -25.35 -3.72
C GLU A 448 -7.84 -25.06 -2.51
N TYR A 449 -7.44 -25.54 -1.33
CA TYR A 449 -8.16 -25.24 -0.11
C TYR A 449 -8.09 -23.77 0.24
N ALA A 450 -6.91 -23.12 0.11
CA ALA A 450 -6.74 -21.70 0.35
C ALA A 450 -7.63 -20.85 -0.57
N ILE A 451 -7.71 -21.19 -1.86
CA ILE A 451 -8.61 -20.51 -2.81
C ILE A 451 -10.08 -20.67 -2.40
N LYS A 452 -10.48 -21.92 -2.07
CA LYS A 452 -11.87 -22.23 -1.66
C LYS A 452 -12.33 -21.44 -0.45
N ILE A 453 -11.46 -21.29 0.57
CA ILE A 453 -11.84 -20.54 1.78
C ILE A 453 -11.69 -19.04 1.60
N ASN A 454 -10.80 -18.58 0.71
CA ASN A 454 -10.64 -17.15 0.42
C ASN A 454 -11.92 -16.53 -0.18
N GLU A 455 -12.67 -17.29 -0.98
CA GLU A 455 -13.97 -16.87 -1.52
C GLU A 455 -14.97 -16.56 -0.40
N LYS A 456 -14.94 -17.30 0.70
CA LYS A 456 -15.79 -17.05 1.87
C LYS A 456 -15.37 -15.80 2.64
N PHE A 457 -14.06 -15.56 2.78
CA PHE A 457 -13.54 -14.35 3.43
C PHE A 457 -13.81 -13.06 2.67
N THR A 458 -14.04 -13.14 1.37
CA THR A 458 -14.30 -11.98 0.51
C THR A 458 -15.78 -11.73 0.25
N SER A 459 -16.67 -12.65 0.67
CA SER A 459 -18.13 -12.55 0.47
C SER A 459 -18.88 -12.01 1.70
N ASP A 460 -18.26 -11.96 2.85
CA ASP A 460 -18.77 -11.38 4.11
C ASP A 460 -18.21 -9.96 4.32
#